data_514619c13d3de686361e14bc4d5d4b5e
#
_entry.id   514619c13d3de686361e14bc4d5d4b5e
#
_cell.length_a   1.000
_cell.length_b   1.000
_cell.length_c   1.000
_cell.angle_alpha   90.00
_cell.angle_beta   90.00
_cell.angle_gamma   90.00
#
_symmetry.space_group_name_H-M   'P 1'
#
loop_
_entity.id
_entity.type
_entity.pdbx_description
1 polymer ?
#
loop_
_entity_poly.entity_id
_entity_poly.type
_entity_poly.pdbx_seq_one_letter_code
_entity_poly.pdbx_strand_id
1 'polypeptide(L)'
;MKIVALVQARMGSTRLPGKVLRSVVGRSMIGLLLARLSQSSELDEIVVAASEELKNDKLQLVVESLGYRCTRGSEKDVLNRFYESAKSVGADVIVRITGDCPLVDSGLVDECIQRYKNSKVDYFSNVDPATYPDGLDIEVMSFKSIERANNETSSDFDREHVTPYIRNSDGFSKSSMRYSEDLSSQRWSVDEPEDLAVVTNIFEYFSPNMLFDWRQVLELRRSQPALFAENQQIKNNEGATMGTGQKLYKRAKRVIPGGNMLLSKRPEMFLPEKWPAYFSKSKGCRVWDLDGKEYIDMSIMGIGTNILGYGHPEVDEAVMKTIKDGNMSTFNCPEEVYLAEKLVEMHPWADMVRFARAGGEINSIAVRIARA
;
A
#
# COMPACT_ATOMS: atom_id res chain seq x y z
N MET A 1 -31.30 10.73 14.45
CA MET A 1 -30.33 10.41 13.36
C MET A 1 -28.97 10.31 14.04
N LYS A 2 -28.44 9.11 14.14
CA LYS A 2 -27.15 8.83 14.80
C LYS A 2 -25.99 8.97 13.80
N ILE A 3 -25.08 9.90 14.06
CA ILE A 3 -23.92 10.21 13.22
C ILE A 3 -22.66 9.62 13.85
N VAL A 4 -22.03 8.67 13.17
CA VAL A 4 -20.88 7.94 13.70
C VAL A 4 -19.65 8.17 12.82
N ALA A 5 -18.56 8.61 13.43
CA ALA A 5 -17.29 8.59 12.76
C ALA A 5 -16.70 7.17 12.80
N LEU A 6 -16.44 6.60 11.63
CA LEU A 6 -15.72 5.34 11.48
C LEU A 6 -14.28 5.63 11.05
N VAL A 7 -13.35 5.39 11.97
CA VAL A 7 -11.92 5.58 11.75
C VAL A 7 -11.30 4.27 11.26
N GLN A 8 -10.90 4.23 9.99
CA GLN A 8 -10.23 3.08 9.41
C GLN A 8 -8.79 2.99 9.88
N ALA A 9 -8.43 1.97 10.64
CA ALA A 9 -7.06 1.80 11.13
C ALA A 9 -6.58 0.35 11.07
N ARG A 10 -5.28 0.14 10.77
CA ARG A 10 -4.64 -1.18 10.80
C ARG A 10 -3.14 -1.07 11.09
N MET A 11 -2.57 -2.14 11.66
CA MET A 11 -1.13 -2.26 11.92
C MET A 11 -0.32 -2.62 10.67
N GLY A 12 -0.97 -3.11 9.63
CA GLY A 12 -0.38 -3.71 8.43
C GLY A 12 0.12 -2.73 7.38
N SER A 13 0.50 -1.49 7.73
CA SER A 13 1.13 -0.58 6.78
C SER A 13 2.45 -1.16 6.27
N THR A 14 2.63 -1.21 4.95
CA THR A 14 3.86 -1.75 4.33
C THR A 14 5.00 -0.73 4.30
N ARG A 15 4.68 0.57 4.19
CA ARG A 15 5.64 1.68 4.12
C ARG A 15 6.15 2.08 5.50
N LEU A 16 5.26 2.17 6.48
CA LEU A 16 5.55 2.49 7.87
C LEU A 16 4.80 1.51 8.80
N PRO A 17 5.37 0.33 9.10
CA PRO A 17 4.70 -0.69 9.92
C PRO A 17 4.30 -0.16 11.29
N GLY A 18 3.04 -0.42 11.68
CA GLY A 18 2.51 0.01 12.97
C GLY A 18 2.33 1.53 13.10
N LYS A 19 2.28 2.29 12.00
CA LYS A 19 2.22 3.77 11.98
C LYS A 19 1.18 4.34 12.94
N VAL A 20 0.00 3.75 13.02
CA VAL A 20 -1.12 4.22 13.85
C VAL A 20 -0.79 4.24 15.35
N LEU A 21 0.17 3.42 15.80
CA LEU A 21 0.64 3.39 17.18
C LEU A 21 1.99 4.08 17.39
N ARG A 22 2.60 4.67 16.35
CA ARG A 22 3.84 5.46 16.51
C ARG A 22 3.59 6.64 17.43
N SER A 23 4.60 6.92 18.24
CA SER A 23 4.56 8.04 19.19
C SER A 23 4.80 9.36 18.47
N VAL A 24 3.94 10.33 18.72
CA VAL A 24 4.06 11.73 18.33
C VAL A 24 3.84 12.54 19.61
N VAL A 25 4.86 13.23 20.07
CA VAL A 25 4.86 14.05 21.32
C VAL A 25 4.30 13.25 22.52
N GLY A 26 4.78 11.99 22.69
CA GLY A 26 4.41 11.13 23.82
C GLY A 26 3.03 10.48 23.74
N ARG A 27 2.27 10.69 22.66
CA ARG A 27 0.96 10.04 22.42
C ARG A 27 1.01 9.18 21.16
N SER A 28 0.19 8.15 21.09
CA SER A 28 0.05 7.39 19.83
C SER A 28 -0.63 8.26 18.77
N MET A 29 -0.25 8.08 17.51
CA MET A 29 -0.83 8.82 16.38
C MET A 29 -2.37 8.66 16.33
N ILE A 30 -2.88 7.43 16.54
CA ILE A 30 -4.33 7.20 16.64
C ILE A 30 -4.96 7.93 17.84
N GLY A 31 -4.24 8.02 18.97
CA GLY A 31 -4.72 8.74 20.15
C GLY A 31 -4.85 10.24 19.91
N LEU A 32 -3.93 10.84 19.14
CA LEU A 32 -4.04 12.24 18.73
C LEU A 32 -5.21 12.46 17.80
N LEU A 33 -5.38 11.60 16.80
CA LEU A 33 -6.52 11.65 15.88
C LEU A 33 -7.86 11.58 16.63
N LEU A 34 -8.02 10.61 17.52
CA LEU A 34 -9.26 10.40 18.27
C LEU A 34 -9.55 11.57 19.22
N ALA A 35 -8.53 12.11 19.91
CA ALA A 35 -8.68 13.26 20.78
C ALA A 35 -9.07 14.55 20.02
N ARG A 36 -8.58 14.73 18.79
CA ARG A 36 -8.95 15.85 17.93
C ARG A 36 -10.37 15.68 17.37
N LEU A 37 -10.67 14.47 16.90
CA LEU A 37 -12.00 14.16 16.36
C LEU A 37 -13.11 14.24 17.42
N SER A 38 -12.80 13.94 18.70
CA SER A 38 -13.76 14.02 19.81
C SER A 38 -14.18 15.46 20.18
N GLN A 39 -13.55 16.46 19.57
CA GLN A 39 -13.97 17.87 19.71
C GLN A 39 -15.14 18.25 18.77
N SER A 40 -15.52 17.34 17.88
CA SER A 40 -16.68 17.55 17.00
C SER A 40 -17.98 17.63 17.82
N SER A 41 -18.80 18.62 17.52
CA SER A 41 -20.12 18.83 18.13
C SER A 41 -21.24 18.09 17.37
N GLU A 42 -20.96 17.58 16.19
CA GLU A 42 -21.93 16.94 15.31
C GLU A 42 -21.89 15.41 15.34
N LEU A 43 -20.85 14.82 15.96
CA LEU A 43 -20.67 13.37 16.08
C LEU A 43 -21.31 12.83 17.37
N ASP A 44 -22.12 11.78 17.24
CA ASP A 44 -22.68 11.06 18.39
C ASP A 44 -21.75 9.99 18.94
N GLU A 45 -20.93 9.37 18.07
CA GLU A 45 -19.99 8.32 18.48
C GLU A 45 -18.79 8.27 17.53
N ILE A 46 -17.62 7.87 18.07
CA ILE A 46 -16.41 7.58 17.29
C ILE A 46 -16.05 6.12 17.49
N VAL A 47 -15.87 5.39 16.39
CA VAL A 47 -15.56 3.98 16.39
C VAL A 47 -14.34 3.72 15.50
N VAL A 48 -13.39 2.94 15.99
CA VAL A 48 -12.26 2.50 15.17
C VAL A 48 -12.60 1.16 14.52
N ALA A 49 -12.63 1.13 13.19
CA ALA A 49 -12.86 -0.08 12.40
C ALA A 49 -11.51 -0.74 12.04
N ALA A 50 -11.04 -1.64 12.89
CA ALA A 50 -9.77 -2.36 12.74
C ALA A 50 -9.94 -3.70 12.00
N SER A 51 -8.84 -4.22 11.45
CA SER A 51 -8.84 -5.55 10.84
C SER A 51 -8.83 -6.66 11.90
N GLU A 52 -9.41 -7.81 11.56
CA GLU A 52 -9.51 -9.01 12.43
C GLU A 52 -8.18 -9.75 12.63
N GLU A 53 -7.12 -9.43 11.87
CA GLU A 53 -5.84 -10.09 12.02
C GLU A 53 -5.20 -9.82 13.39
N LEU A 54 -4.59 -10.83 14.00
CA LEU A 54 -4.00 -10.81 15.36
C LEU A 54 -3.03 -9.65 15.59
N LYS A 55 -2.30 -9.21 14.55
CA LYS A 55 -1.42 -8.04 14.64
C LYS A 55 -2.12 -6.75 15.08
N ASN A 56 -3.46 -6.68 14.94
CA ASN A 56 -4.28 -5.53 15.33
C ASN A 56 -4.81 -5.60 16.78
N ASP A 57 -4.53 -6.68 17.53
CA ASP A 57 -4.98 -6.80 18.93
C ASP A 57 -4.39 -5.67 19.80
N LYS A 58 -3.13 -5.31 19.55
CA LYS A 58 -2.50 -4.18 20.23
C LYS A 58 -3.19 -2.85 19.91
N LEU A 59 -3.63 -2.65 18.67
CA LEU A 59 -4.39 -1.46 18.28
C LEU A 59 -5.72 -1.41 19.02
N GLN A 60 -6.46 -2.52 19.06
CA GLN A 60 -7.73 -2.61 19.79
C GLN A 60 -7.55 -2.27 21.27
N LEU A 61 -6.57 -2.87 21.95
CA LEU A 61 -6.30 -2.59 23.36
C LEU A 61 -6.00 -1.10 23.62
N VAL A 62 -5.22 -0.45 22.75
CA VAL A 62 -4.93 0.98 22.86
C VAL A 62 -6.19 1.82 22.65
N VAL A 63 -6.99 1.54 21.63
CA VAL A 63 -8.23 2.27 21.35
C VAL A 63 -9.22 2.16 22.52
N GLU A 64 -9.42 0.96 23.03
CA GLU A 64 -10.33 0.69 24.16
C GLU A 64 -9.80 1.34 25.46
N SER A 65 -8.49 1.34 25.69
CA SER A 65 -7.90 2.04 26.84
C SER A 65 -8.07 3.57 26.80
N LEU A 66 -8.26 4.12 25.60
CA LEU A 66 -8.57 5.54 25.39
C LEU A 66 -10.08 5.86 25.52
N GLY A 67 -10.91 4.83 25.80
CA GLY A 67 -12.36 4.98 25.98
C GLY A 67 -13.18 4.92 24.68
N TYR A 68 -12.60 4.51 23.55
CA TYR A 68 -13.32 4.41 22.30
C TYR A 68 -13.63 2.95 21.94
N ARG A 69 -14.74 2.75 21.22
CA ARG A 69 -15.10 1.43 20.69
C ARG A 69 -14.19 1.04 19.54
N CYS A 70 -13.77 -0.23 19.51
CA CYS A 70 -13.07 -0.83 18.39
C CYS A 70 -13.89 -1.99 17.84
N THR A 71 -14.18 -1.98 16.55
CA THR A 71 -14.81 -3.11 15.83
C THR A 71 -13.76 -3.81 14.97
N ARG A 72 -13.97 -5.10 14.69
CA ARG A 72 -13.05 -5.93 13.92
C ARG A 72 -13.76 -6.48 12.69
N GLY A 73 -13.02 -6.59 11.58
CA GLY A 73 -13.55 -7.16 10.34
C GLY A 73 -12.45 -7.45 9.32
N SER A 74 -12.83 -7.83 8.10
CA SER A 74 -11.90 -8.28 7.06
C SER A 74 -10.75 -7.30 6.81
N GLU A 75 -9.53 -7.81 6.66
CA GLU A 75 -8.36 -7.02 6.25
C GLU A 75 -8.49 -6.54 4.81
N LYS A 76 -8.98 -7.40 3.91
CA LYS A 76 -9.07 -7.12 2.46
C LYS A 76 -10.37 -6.42 2.09
N ASP A 77 -11.47 -6.85 2.66
CA ASP A 77 -12.80 -6.30 2.39
C ASP A 77 -13.13 -5.17 3.37
N VAL A 78 -12.55 -4.01 3.09
CA VAL A 78 -12.72 -2.83 3.95
C VAL A 78 -14.14 -2.28 3.88
N LEU A 79 -14.79 -2.35 2.72
CA LEU A 79 -16.18 -1.92 2.54
C LEU A 79 -17.12 -2.73 3.45
N ASN A 80 -17.00 -4.07 3.45
CA ASN A 80 -17.79 -4.90 4.35
C ASN A 80 -17.47 -4.59 5.83
N ARG A 81 -16.21 -4.36 6.17
CA ARG A 81 -15.82 -3.96 7.52
C ARG A 81 -16.49 -2.66 7.96
N PHE A 82 -16.60 -1.67 7.08
CA PHE A 82 -17.33 -0.43 7.33
C PHE A 82 -18.82 -0.67 7.51
N TYR A 83 -19.43 -1.46 6.63
CA TYR A 83 -20.84 -1.82 6.71
C TYR A 83 -21.17 -2.52 8.03
N GLU A 84 -20.45 -3.57 8.40
CA GLU A 84 -20.67 -4.30 9.64
C GLU A 84 -20.41 -3.44 10.88
N SER A 85 -19.38 -2.59 10.85
CA SER A 85 -19.10 -1.64 11.93
C SER A 85 -20.25 -0.66 12.11
N ALA A 86 -20.71 -0.02 11.04
CA ALA A 86 -21.84 0.93 11.07
C ALA A 86 -23.13 0.27 11.59
N LYS A 87 -23.43 -0.94 11.10
CA LYS A 87 -24.58 -1.74 11.50
C LYS A 87 -24.54 -2.08 12.99
N SER A 88 -23.38 -2.50 13.51
CA SER A 88 -23.21 -2.91 14.91
C SER A 88 -23.44 -1.81 15.92
N VAL A 89 -23.28 -0.55 15.49
CA VAL A 89 -23.49 0.64 16.34
C VAL A 89 -24.78 1.40 16.02
N GLY A 90 -25.55 0.92 15.04
CA GLY A 90 -26.81 1.53 14.64
C GLY A 90 -26.64 2.94 14.06
N ALA A 91 -25.61 3.15 13.22
CA ALA A 91 -25.36 4.42 12.57
C ALA A 91 -26.41 4.71 11.49
N ASP A 92 -26.99 5.90 11.48
CA ASP A 92 -27.80 6.40 10.38
C ASP A 92 -26.93 7.08 9.30
N VAL A 93 -25.88 7.78 9.77
CA VAL A 93 -24.92 8.51 8.95
C VAL A 93 -23.50 8.13 9.39
N ILE A 94 -22.65 7.89 8.41
CA ILE A 94 -21.24 7.51 8.60
C ILE A 94 -20.35 8.67 8.15
N VAL A 95 -19.42 9.04 9.00
CA VAL A 95 -18.30 9.93 8.66
C VAL A 95 -17.05 9.07 8.56
N ARG A 96 -16.53 8.88 7.36
CA ARG A 96 -15.32 8.10 7.12
C ARG A 96 -14.09 8.96 7.35
N ILE A 97 -13.21 8.49 8.23
CA ILE A 97 -11.88 9.08 8.50
C ILE A 97 -10.84 7.97 8.37
N THR A 98 -9.68 8.30 7.84
CA THR A 98 -8.56 7.34 7.76
C THR A 98 -7.59 7.54 8.91
N GLY A 99 -7.11 6.43 9.50
CA GLY A 99 -6.29 6.43 10.71
C GLY A 99 -4.86 6.97 10.54
N ASP A 100 -4.51 7.38 9.34
CA ASP A 100 -3.23 8.03 8.98
C ASP A 100 -3.33 9.56 8.90
N CYS A 101 -4.46 10.12 9.32
CA CYS A 101 -4.74 11.56 9.29
C CYS A 101 -4.76 12.18 10.70
N PRO A 102 -3.63 12.23 11.44
CA PRO A 102 -3.59 12.71 12.83
C PRO A 102 -3.90 14.20 12.98
N LEU A 103 -3.87 14.96 11.88
CA LEU A 103 -4.21 16.39 11.85
C LEU A 103 -5.69 16.64 11.53
N VAL A 104 -6.54 15.60 11.55
CA VAL A 104 -8.00 15.76 11.36
C VAL A 104 -8.54 16.93 12.18
N ASP A 105 -9.41 17.73 11.57
CA ASP A 105 -9.95 18.95 12.17
C ASP A 105 -11.44 18.79 12.47
N SER A 106 -11.81 18.90 13.74
CA SER A 106 -13.19 18.72 14.18
C SER A 106 -14.15 19.79 13.63
N GLY A 107 -13.68 21.02 13.48
CA GLY A 107 -14.49 22.09 12.89
C GLY A 107 -14.77 21.85 11.42
N LEU A 108 -13.80 21.30 10.69
CA LEU A 108 -13.99 20.90 9.30
C LEU A 108 -14.92 19.69 9.17
N VAL A 109 -14.85 18.74 10.11
CA VAL A 109 -15.78 17.61 10.22
C VAL A 109 -17.21 18.11 10.45
N ASP A 110 -17.40 19.02 11.40
CA ASP A 110 -18.71 19.61 11.71
C ASP A 110 -19.28 20.36 10.49
N GLU A 111 -18.46 21.15 9.81
CA GLU A 111 -18.87 21.85 8.58
C GLU A 111 -19.32 20.85 7.50
N CYS A 112 -18.58 19.77 7.31
CA CYS A 112 -18.90 18.74 6.33
C CYS A 112 -20.23 18.06 6.65
N ILE A 113 -20.47 17.71 7.92
CA ILE A 113 -21.73 17.09 8.39
C ILE A 113 -22.92 18.06 8.21
N GLN A 114 -22.76 19.34 8.57
CA GLN A 114 -23.81 20.34 8.42
C GLN A 114 -24.20 20.54 6.95
N ARG A 115 -23.21 20.61 6.06
CA ARG A 115 -23.46 20.71 4.61
C ARG A 115 -24.10 19.45 4.06
N TYR A 116 -23.71 18.26 4.52
CA TYR A 116 -24.37 17.02 4.18
C TYR A 116 -25.86 17.03 4.57
N LYS A 117 -26.19 17.39 5.82
CA LYS A 117 -27.56 17.49 6.31
C LYS A 117 -28.43 18.41 5.44
N ASN A 118 -27.84 19.52 4.98
CA ASN A 118 -28.54 20.52 4.17
C ASN A 118 -28.71 20.12 2.69
N SER A 119 -27.78 19.33 2.15
CA SER A 119 -27.75 18.96 0.73
C SER A 119 -28.69 17.83 0.35
N LYS A 120 -29.10 17.00 1.33
CA LYS A 120 -29.98 15.83 1.14
C LYS A 120 -29.49 14.85 0.09
N VAL A 121 -28.18 14.67 -0.01
CA VAL A 121 -27.52 13.74 -0.92
C VAL A 121 -27.15 12.43 -0.22
N ASP A 122 -26.85 11.39 -1.01
CA ASP A 122 -26.40 10.09 -0.51
C ASP A 122 -24.96 10.11 -0.01
N TYR A 123 -24.15 11.00 -0.61
CA TYR A 123 -22.72 11.13 -0.32
C TYR A 123 -22.28 12.60 -0.42
N PHE A 124 -21.49 13.03 0.56
CA PHE A 124 -20.89 14.36 0.62
C PHE A 124 -19.43 14.28 1.05
N SER A 125 -18.54 15.07 0.46
CA SER A 125 -17.12 15.03 0.83
C SER A 125 -16.37 16.34 0.55
N ASN A 126 -15.13 16.39 1.01
CA ASN A 126 -14.14 17.39 0.61
C ASN A 126 -13.03 16.83 -0.28
N VAL A 127 -13.17 15.56 -0.75
CA VAL A 127 -12.12 14.83 -1.46
C VAL A 127 -12.31 14.80 -2.98
N ASP A 128 -13.48 15.17 -3.51
CA ASP A 128 -13.78 15.11 -4.94
C ASP A 128 -14.57 16.35 -5.41
N PRO A 129 -13.88 17.29 -6.07
CA PRO A 129 -12.43 17.38 -6.24
C PRO A 129 -11.73 17.82 -4.95
N ALA A 130 -10.53 17.27 -4.72
CA ALA A 130 -9.71 17.62 -3.58
C ALA A 130 -9.18 19.05 -3.72
N THR A 131 -9.41 19.88 -2.69
CA THR A 131 -8.85 21.24 -2.58
C THR A 131 -8.26 21.51 -1.20
N TYR A 132 -8.52 20.64 -0.23
CA TYR A 132 -7.91 20.67 1.09
C TYR A 132 -6.59 19.89 1.12
N PRO A 133 -5.69 20.14 2.08
CA PRO A 133 -4.52 19.30 2.29
C PRO A 133 -4.88 17.82 2.45
N ASP A 134 -4.12 16.95 1.79
CA ASP A 134 -4.20 15.48 1.96
C ASP A 134 -3.93 15.12 3.43
N GLY A 135 -4.87 14.45 4.09
CA GLY A 135 -4.87 14.21 5.54
C GLY A 135 -5.97 14.98 6.30
N LEU A 136 -6.76 15.80 5.58
CA LEU A 136 -8.00 16.40 6.08
C LEU A 136 -9.24 15.82 5.37
N ASP A 137 -9.11 14.62 4.85
CA ASP A 137 -10.14 13.95 4.05
C ASP A 137 -11.33 13.54 4.91
N ILE A 138 -12.52 13.98 4.51
CA ILE A 138 -13.79 13.71 5.20
C ILE A 138 -14.82 13.27 4.16
N GLU A 139 -15.41 12.12 4.38
CA GLU A 139 -16.48 11.60 3.54
C GLU A 139 -17.69 11.28 4.43
N VAL A 140 -18.84 11.85 4.11
CA VAL A 140 -20.11 11.69 4.85
C VAL A 140 -21.11 10.98 3.96
N MET A 141 -21.74 9.91 4.46
CA MET A 141 -22.69 9.12 3.69
C MET A 141 -23.77 8.49 4.57
N SER A 142 -24.91 8.18 3.97
CA SER A 142 -25.97 7.45 4.69
C SER A 142 -25.57 5.98 4.90
N PHE A 143 -26.14 5.36 5.95
CA PHE A 143 -25.99 3.90 6.13
C PHE A 143 -26.53 3.14 4.92
N LYS A 144 -27.62 3.61 4.31
CA LYS A 144 -28.19 3.00 3.09
C LYS A 144 -27.22 3.01 1.92
N SER A 145 -26.41 4.06 1.79
CA SER A 145 -25.40 4.17 0.71
C SER A 145 -24.30 3.13 0.87
N ILE A 146 -23.80 2.94 2.10
CA ILE A 146 -22.77 1.92 2.37
C ILE A 146 -23.33 0.50 2.25
N GLU A 147 -24.54 0.26 2.71
CA GLU A 147 -25.24 -1.02 2.58
C GLU A 147 -25.45 -1.39 1.11
N ARG A 148 -25.93 -0.45 0.30
CA ARG A 148 -26.11 -0.64 -1.14
C ARG A 148 -24.79 -0.92 -1.84
N ALA A 149 -23.74 -0.13 -1.55
CA ALA A 149 -22.42 -0.35 -2.13
C ALA A 149 -21.87 -1.74 -1.75
N ASN A 150 -22.02 -2.16 -0.48
CA ASN A 150 -21.59 -3.47 -0.02
C ASN A 150 -22.29 -4.64 -0.73
N ASN A 151 -23.56 -4.47 -1.08
CA ASN A 151 -24.37 -5.49 -1.74
C ASN A 151 -24.18 -5.53 -3.28
N GLU A 152 -23.87 -4.40 -3.91
CA GLU A 152 -23.84 -4.27 -5.37
C GLU A 152 -22.44 -4.43 -5.97
N THR A 153 -21.35 -4.04 -5.27
CA THR A 153 -20.02 -4.15 -5.86
C THR A 153 -19.30 -5.45 -5.54
N SER A 154 -18.71 -6.06 -6.59
CA SER A 154 -17.79 -7.19 -6.49
C SER A 154 -16.35 -6.82 -6.86
N SER A 155 -16.07 -5.55 -7.17
CA SER A 155 -14.74 -5.05 -7.51
C SER A 155 -13.82 -5.06 -6.29
N ASP A 156 -12.69 -5.75 -6.36
CA ASP A 156 -11.68 -5.75 -5.29
C ASP A 156 -11.21 -4.34 -4.94
N PHE A 157 -11.08 -3.47 -5.95
CA PHE A 157 -10.71 -2.07 -5.76
C PHE A 157 -11.73 -1.29 -4.92
N ASP A 158 -13.03 -1.43 -5.26
CA ASP A 158 -14.10 -0.75 -4.52
C ASP A 158 -14.21 -1.29 -3.09
N ARG A 159 -14.03 -2.60 -2.92
CA ARG A 159 -14.06 -3.26 -1.60
C ARG A 159 -12.88 -2.87 -0.72
N GLU A 160 -11.71 -2.64 -1.29
CA GLU A 160 -10.53 -2.16 -0.54
C GLU A 160 -10.64 -0.65 -0.18
N HIS A 161 -11.16 0.18 -1.10
CA HIS A 161 -11.13 1.64 -0.94
C HIS A 161 -12.45 2.25 -0.41
N VAL A 162 -13.50 1.44 -0.22
CA VAL A 162 -14.80 1.77 0.42
C VAL A 162 -15.71 2.63 -0.44
N THR A 163 -15.29 3.80 -0.87
CA THR A 163 -16.17 4.83 -1.49
C THR A 163 -16.11 4.94 -3.02
N PRO A 164 -15.19 4.33 -3.77
CA PRO A 164 -15.12 4.51 -5.22
C PRO A 164 -16.42 4.11 -5.94
N TYR A 165 -17.08 3.01 -5.50
CA TYR A 165 -18.36 2.60 -6.08
C TYR A 165 -19.43 3.69 -5.92
N ILE A 166 -19.54 4.29 -4.73
CA ILE A 166 -20.50 5.37 -4.45
C ILE A 166 -20.16 6.60 -5.28
N ARG A 167 -18.87 6.96 -5.37
CA ARG A 167 -18.41 8.15 -6.11
C ARG A 167 -18.59 8.02 -7.63
N ASN A 168 -18.35 6.84 -8.18
CA ASN A 168 -18.33 6.62 -9.63
C ASN A 168 -19.67 6.17 -10.21
N SER A 169 -20.61 5.67 -9.39
CA SER A 169 -21.93 5.23 -9.85
C SER A 169 -22.90 6.41 -9.97
N ASP A 170 -23.67 6.43 -11.06
CA ASP A 170 -24.75 7.40 -11.28
C ASP A 170 -25.97 7.16 -10.37
N GLY A 171 -26.02 6.03 -9.71
CA GLY A 171 -27.11 5.64 -8.81
C GLY A 171 -27.13 6.35 -7.45
N PHE A 172 -26.14 7.19 -7.15
CA PHE A 172 -26.04 7.95 -5.90
C PHE A 172 -26.02 9.46 -6.18
N SER A 173 -26.81 10.20 -5.41
CA SER A 173 -26.72 11.66 -5.37
C SER A 173 -25.49 12.11 -4.59
N LYS A 174 -24.73 13.04 -5.13
CA LYS A 174 -23.43 13.45 -4.59
C LYS A 174 -23.29 14.96 -4.53
N SER A 175 -22.58 15.46 -3.52
CA SER A 175 -22.16 16.85 -3.42
C SER A 175 -20.82 16.94 -2.71
N SER A 176 -20.16 18.07 -2.85
CA SER A 176 -18.84 18.28 -2.22
C SER A 176 -18.66 19.71 -1.76
N MET A 177 -17.73 19.91 -0.82
CA MET A 177 -17.25 21.24 -0.49
C MET A 177 -15.83 21.45 -0.99
N ARG A 178 -15.51 22.69 -1.33
CA ARG A 178 -14.20 23.09 -1.82
C ARG A 178 -13.66 24.25 -0.99
N TYR A 179 -12.37 24.27 -0.80
CA TYR A 179 -11.69 25.46 -0.31
C TYR A 179 -11.39 26.41 -1.46
N SER A 180 -11.32 27.68 -1.17
CA SER A 180 -11.10 28.73 -2.20
C SER A 180 -9.74 28.67 -2.88
N GLU A 181 -8.74 28.11 -2.20
CA GLU A 181 -7.38 27.87 -2.70
C GLU A 181 -7.18 26.35 -2.85
N ASP A 182 -6.53 25.90 -3.91
CA ASP A 182 -6.17 24.49 -4.08
C ASP A 182 -4.91 24.17 -3.25
N LEU A 183 -5.11 23.49 -2.13
CA LEU A 183 -4.08 23.03 -1.21
C LEU A 183 -3.85 21.51 -1.28
N SER A 184 -4.45 20.82 -2.25
CA SER A 184 -4.41 19.36 -2.38
C SER A 184 -3.01 18.78 -2.57
N SER A 185 -2.06 19.61 -3.00
CA SER A 185 -0.65 19.22 -3.09
C SER A 185 0.06 19.14 -1.74
N GLN A 186 -0.53 19.69 -0.68
CA GLN A 186 0.04 19.62 0.66
C GLN A 186 -0.25 18.25 1.28
N ARG A 187 0.78 17.63 1.84
CA ARG A 187 0.72 16.27 2.37
C ARG A 187 0.82 16.30 3.90
N TRP A 188 -0.31 16.05 4.55
CA TRP A 188 -0.46 16.02 6.01
C TRP A 188 -0.92 14.64 6.51
N SER A 189 -1.13 13.68 5.61
CA SER A 189 -1.32 12.27 5.93
C SER A 189 0.01 11.59 6.26
N VAL A 190 0.00 10.53 7.05
CA VAL A 190 1.21 9.78 7.45
C VAL A 190 1.25 8.42 6.77
N ASP A 191 2.12 8.27 5.79
CA ASP A 191 2.37 7.02 5.11
C ASP A 191 3.84 6.58 5.16
N GLU A 192 4.76 7.54 5.14
CA GLU A 192 6.20 7.34 5.12
C GLU A 192 6.83 7.90 6.42
N PRO A 193 8.07 7.50 6.77
CA PRO A 193 8.78 8.07 7.92
C PRO A 193 8.90 9.60 7.87
N GLU A 194 9.07 10.16 6.68
CA GLU A 194 9.20 11.59 6.43
C GLU A 194 7.88 12.33 6.75
N ASP A 195 6.73 11.71 6.47
CA ASP A 195 5.42 12.26 6.85
C ASP A 195 5.28 12.31 8.37
N LEU A 196 5.73 11.24 9.05
CA LEU A 196 5.69 11.19 10.51
C LEU A 196 6.57 12.28 11.12
N ALA A 197 7.72 12.56 10.52
CA ALA A 197 8.61 13.65 10.97
C ALA A 197 7.91 15.00 10.85
N VAL A 198 7.31 15.31 9.69
CA VAL A 198 6.55 16.56 9.47
C VAL A 198 5.41 16.71 10.49
N VAL A 199 4.62 15.65 10.68
CA VAL A 199 3.52 15.67 11.66
C VAL A 199 4.06 15.87 13.09
N THR A 200 5.18 15.23 13.43
CA THR A 200 5.82 15.42 14.74
C THR A 200 6.26 16.88 14.93
N ASN A 201 6.94 17.49 13.96
CA ASN A 201 7.34 18.89 13.98
C ASN A 201 6.15 19.83 14.22
N ILE A 202 5.00 19.56 13.58
CA ILE A 202 3.77 20.35 13.75
C ILE A 202 3.27 20.24 15.19
N PHE A 203 3.14 19.03 15.73
CA PHE A 203 2.66 18.82 17.09
C PHE A 203 3.65 19.37 18.14
N GLU A 204 4.96 19.28 17.92
CA GLU A 204 5.98 19.89 18.78
C GLU A 204 5.85 21.41 18.82
N TYR A 205 5.64 22.04 17.67
CA TYR A 205 5.47 23.50 17.60
C TYR A 205 4.26 23.98 18.40
N PHE A 206 3.13 23.27 18.32
CA PHE A 206 1.92 23.65 19.05
C PHE A 206 1.89 23.16 20.50
N SER A 207 2.81 22.30 20.92
CA SER A 207 2.86 21.76 22.29
C SER A 207 2.86 22.86 23.35
N PRO A 208 2.10 22.72 24.46
CA PRO A 208 1.27 21.57 24.86
C PRO A 208 -0.14 21.54 24.26
N ASN A 209 -0.54 22.52 23.44
CA ASN A 209 -1.86 22.56 22.81
C ASN A 209 -1.90 21.57 21.61
N MET A 210 -2.65 20.47 21.75
CA MET A 210 -2.81 19.46 20.70
C MET A 210 -4.09 19.64 19.86
N LEU A 211 -4.90 20.67 20.19
CA LEU A 211 -6.23 20.92 19.61
C LEU A 211 -6.26 22.20 18.74
N PHE A 212 -5.16 22.48 18.06
CA PHE A 212 -5.06 23.56 17.07
C PHE A 212 -5.90 23.25 15.83
N ASP A 213 -6.40 24.30 15.15
CA ASP A 213 -7.16 24.12 13.91
C ASP A 213 -6.24 23.99 12.67
N TRP A 214 -6.80 23.50 11.57
CA TRP A 214 -6.04 23.26 10.35
C TRP A 214 -5.54 24.56 9.68
N ARG A 215 -6.21 25.70 9.91
CA ARG A 215 -5.79 27.01 9.38
C ARG A 215 -4.53 27.50 10.11
N GLN A 216 -4.41 27.19 11.39
CA GLN A 216 -3.18 27.46 12.15
C GLN A 216 -2.00 26.65 11.61
N VAL A 217 -2.22 25.39 11.17
CA VAL A 217 -1.19 24.59 10.49
C VAL A 217 -0.82 25.19 9.14
N LEU A 218 -1.80 25.73 8.40
CA LEU A 218 -1.55 26.40 7.13
C LEU A 218 -0.71 27.67 7.33
N GLU A 219 -1.00 28.45 8.37
CA GLU A 219 -0.24 29.66 8.71
C GLU A 219 1.18 29.30 9.18
N LEU A 220 1.32 28.23 9.99
CA LEU A 220 2.63 27.70 10.38
C LEU A 220 3.46 27.33 9.12
N ARG A 221 2.86 26.67 8.14
CA ARG A 221 3.54 26.33 6.90
C ARG A 221 4.02 27.57 6.14
N ARG A 222 3.22 28.64 6.11
CA ARG A 222 3.59 29.89 5.45
C ARG A 222 4.72 30.61 6.19
N SER A 223 4.70 30.62 7.52
CA SER A 223 5.69 31.30 8.36
C SER A 223 6.97 30.49 8.58
N GLN A 224 6.87 29.15 8.64
CA GLN A 224 7.99 28.24 8.92
C GLN A 224 8.02 27.04 7.97
N PRO A 225 8.26 27.25 6.67
CA PRO A 225 8.21 26.18 5.65
C PRO A 225 9.24 25.06 5.89
N ALA A 226 10.31 25.32 6.63
CA ALA A 226 11.34 24.33 6.95
C ALA A 226 10.80 23.16 7.78
N LEU A 227 9.75 23.34 8.61
CA LEU A 227 9.12 22.28 9.39
C LEU A 227 8.39 21.25 8.51
N PHE A 228 8.14 21.55 7.25
CA PHE A 228 7.44 20.71 6.26
C PHE A 228 8.37 20.20 5.16
N ALA A 229 9.68 20.33 5.31
CA ALA A 229 10.61 20.05 4.22
C ALA A 229 10.77 18.55 3.93
N GLU A 230 10.68 17.68 4.95
CA GLU A 230 11.03 16.28 4.84
C GLU A 230 10.17 15.52 3.82
N ASN A 231 8.89 15.85 3.68
CA ASN A 231 7.99 15.12 2.78
C ASN A 231 7.63 15.85 1.48
N GLN A 232 8.25 17.00 1.18
CA GLN A 232 7.94 17.78 -0.03
C GLN A 232 8.22 17.04 -1.34
N GLN A 233 9.14 16.06 -1.33
CA GLN A 233 9.47 15.25 -2.50
C GLN A 233 8.50 14.09 -2.73
N ILE A 234 7.60 13.82 -1.78
CA ILE A 234 6.65 12.71 -1.83
C ILE A 234 5.36 13.20 -2.50
N LYS A 235 5.00 12.58 -3.62
CA LYS A 235 3.74 12.91 -4.31
C LYS A 235 2.54 12.31 -3.59
N ASN A 236 1.45 13.09 -3.47
CA ASN A 236 0.19 12.63 -2.90
C ASN A 236 -0.40 11.49 -3.75
N ASN A 237 -1.06 10.53 -3.11
CA ASN A 237 -1.72 9.39 -3.76
C ASN A 237 -0.82 8.51 -4.65
N GLU A 238 0.50 8.65 -4.57
CA GLU A 238 1.43 7.81 -5.31
C GLU A 238 1.20 6.32 -5.04
N GLY A 239 0.79 5.98 -3.82
CA GLY A 239 0.43 4.62 -3.44
C GLY A 239 -0.87 4.09 -4.08
N ALA A 240 -1.83 4.95 -4.41
CA ALA A 240 -3.10 4.54 -5.03
C ALA A 240 -2.94 4.29 -6.54
N THR A 241 -2.01 5.00 -7.20
CA THR A 241 -1.75 4.87 -8.65
C THR A 241 -0.67 3.87 -8.99
N MET A 242 0.13 3.42 -8.01
CA MET A 242 1.21 2.45 -8.21
C MET A 242 0.69 1.02 -8.08
N GLY A 243 1.03 0.17 -9.05
CA GLY A 243 0.81 -1.28 -8.99
C GLY A 243 1.63 -1.95 -7.86
N THR A 244 1.21 -3.16 -7.50
CA THR A 244 1.83 -3.97 -6.43
C THR A 244 3.33 -4.20 -6.68
N GLY A 245 3.73 -4.43 -7.93
CA GLY A 245 5.13 -4.63 -8.30
C GLY A 245 6.00 -3.41 -8.05
N GLN A 246 5.51 -2.21 -8.37
CA GLN A 246 6.22 -0.95 -8.13
C GLN A 246 6.35 -0.66 -6.63
N LYS A 247 5.30 -0.91 -5.84
CA LYS A 247 5.33 -0.81 -4.38
C LYS A 247 6.38 -1.75 -3.77
N LEU A 248 6.45 -2.99 -4.28
CA LEU A 248 7.42 -3.98 -3.83
C LEU A 248 8.85 -3.55 -4.20
N TYR A 249 9.06 -2.97 -5.38
CA TYR A 249 10.38 -2.48 -5.80
C TYR A 249 10.88 -1.31 -4.95
N LYS A 250 10.00 -0.39 -4.55
CA LYS A 250 10.36 0.65 -3.56
C LYS A 250 10.85 0.05 -2.23
N ARG A 251 10.18 -1.01 -1.74
CA ARG A 251 10.63 -1.73 -0.54
C ARG A 251 11.99 -2.41 -0.77
N ALA A 252 12.16 -3.05 -1.94
CA ALA A 252 13.42 -3.72 -2.29
C ALA A 252 14.61 -2.75 -2.25
N LYS A 253 14.47 -1.52 -2.73
CA LYS A 253 15.53 -0.51 -2.68
C LYS A 253 15.98 -0.13 -1.26
N ARG A 254 15.16 -0.37 -0.23
CA ARG A 254 15.52 -0.11 1.18
C ARG A 254 16.38 -1.24 1.79
N VAL A 255 16.31 -2.45 1.24
CA VAL A 255 16.96 -3.65 1.82
C VAL A 255 17.92 -4.34 0.86
N ILE A 256 17.89 -3.98 -0.42
CA ILE A 256 18.75 -4.52 -1.47
C ILE A 256 19.44 -3.35 -2.18
N PRO A 257 20.77 -3.25 -2.18
CA PRO A 257 21.47 -2.21 -2.93
C PRO A 257 21.04 -2.19 -4.40
N GLY A 258 20.46 -1.06 -4.85
CA GLY A 258 19.92 -0.92 -6.21
C GLY A 258 18.59 -1.63 -6.47
N GLY A 259 17.93 -2.21 -5.44
CA GLY A 259 16.60 -2.82 -5.52
C GLY A 259 16.55 -4.24 -6.09
N ASN A 260 17.58 -4.70 -6.79
CA ASN A 260 17.72 -6.08 -7.29
C ASN A 260 19.18 -6.40 -7.61
N MET A 261 19.47 -7.67 -7.93
CA MET A 261 20.83 -8.16 -8.18
C MET A 261 21.34 -7.90 -9.61
N LEU A 262 20.44 -7.62 -10.57
CA LEU A 262 20.79 -7.48 -11.99
C LEU A 262 20.44 -6.10 -12.51
N LEU A 263 21.42 -5.36 -13.02
CA LEU A 263 21.20 -4.05 -13.64
C LEU A 263 20.13 -4.09 -14.74
N SER A 264 20.14 -5.13 -15.57
CA SER A 264 19.21 -5.33 -16.68
C SER A 264 17.75 -5.59 -16.25
N LYS A 265 17.49 -5.77 -14.96
CA LYS A 265 16.12 -5.94 -14.41
C LYS A 265 15.64 -4.73 -13.62
N ARG A 266 16.40 -3.66 -13.60
CA ARG A 266 15.98 -2.42 -12.91
C ARG A 266 14.91 -1.70 -13.71
N PRO A 267 13.76 -1.38 -13.12
CA PRO A 267 12.69 -0.61 -13.78
C PRO A 267 13.16 0.70 -14.40
N GLU A 268 14.17 1.33 -13.80
CA GLU A 268 14.77 2.58 -14.30
C GLU A 268 15.39 2.44 -15.70
N MET A 269 15.76 1.21 -16.11
CA MET A 269 16.31 0.93 -17.44
C MET A 269 15.25 0.87 -18.55
N PHE A 270 13.97 0.81 -18.18
CA PHE A 270 12.84 0.64 -19.10
C PHE A 270 11.86 1.81 -18.96
N LEU A 271 10.91 1.69 -18.02
CA LEU A 271 9.86 2.66 -17.81
C LEU A 271 9.75 2.96 -16.30
N PRO A 272 10.51 3.93 -15.80
CA PRO A 272 10.50 4.28 -14.38
C PRO A 272 9.07 4.48 -13.87
N GLU A 273 8.80 4.00 -12.66
CA GLU A 273 7.50 4.07 -11.96
C GLU A 273 6.32 3.34 -12.62
N LYS A 274 6.41 2.97 -13.91
CA LYS A 274 5.35 2.25 -14.64
C LYS A 274 5.70 0.81 -14.98
N TRP A 275 6.99 0.45 -14.95
CA TRP A 275 7.43 -0.94 -15.19
C TRP A 275 6.89 -1.86 -14.08
N PRO A 276 6.29 -3.03 -14.41
CA PRO A 276 5.66 -3.91 -13.41
C PRO A 276 6.64 -4.50 -12.38
N ALA A 277 7.94 -4.54 -12.67
CA ALA A 277 9.07 -4.92 -11.82
C ALA A 277 9.10 -6.39 -11.36
N TYR A 278 7.97 -6.99 -11.03
CA TYR A 278 7.87 -8.37 -10.54
C TYR A 278 6.78 -9.14 -11.24
N PHE A 279 6.97 -10.45 -11.38
CA PHE A 279 5.99 -11.35 -11.97
C PHE A 279 5.39 -12.28 -10.90
N SER A 280 4.16 -12.71 -11.11
CA SER A 280 3.47 -13.74 -10.33
C SER A 280 3.59 -15.12 -10.98
N LYS A 281 3.53 -15.18 -12.31
CA LYS A 281 3.70 -16.41 -13.10
C LYS A 281 4.17 -16.07 -14.51
N SER A 282 4.73 -17.08 -15.19
CA SER A 282 5.10 -17.01 -16.60
C SER A 282 4.82 -18.33 -17.29
N LYS A 283 4.45 -18.30 -18.59
CA LYS A 283 4.22 -19.50 -19.41
C LYS A 283 4.36 -19.18 -20.90
N GLY A 284 5.14 -19.98 -21.63
CA GLY A 284 5.45 -19.69 -23.03
C GLY A 284 6.14 -18.34 -23.16
N CYS A 285 5.58 -17.41 -23.91
CA CYS A 285 6.06 -16.02 -24.00
C CYS A 285 5.23 -15.03 -23.14
N ARG A 286 4.37 -15.51 -22.27
CA ARG A 286 3.48 -14.69 -21.47
C ARG A 286 3.97 -14.57 -20.03
N VAL A 287 3.83 -13.38 -19.46
CA VAL A 287 4.22 -13.05 -18.07
C VAL A 287 3.07 -12.28 -17.44
N TRP A 288 2.73 -12.60 -16.21
CA TRP A 288 1.72 -11.87 -15.42
C TRP A 288 2.40 -11.14 -14.28
N ASP A 289 2.07 -9.87 -14.10
CA ASP A 289 2.54 -9.11 -12.95
C ASP A 289 1.84 -9.52 -11.64
N LEU A 290 2.17 -8.84 -10.54
CA LEU A 290 1.57 -9.12 -9.23
C LEU A 290 0.10 -8.68 -9.11
N ASP A 291 -0.37 -7.86 -10.04
CA ASP A 291 -1.75 -7.40 -10.12
C ASP A 291 -2.58 -8.25 -11.11
N GLY A 292 -1.95 -9.34 -11.66
CA GLY A 292 -2.59 -10.30 -12.57
C GLY A 292 -2.67 -9.82 -14.02
N LYS A 293 -2.12 -8.67 -14.35
CA LYS A 293 -2.09 -8.18 -15.73
C LYS A 293 -1.11 -8.97 -16.58
N GLU A 294 -1.57 -9.40 -17.75
CA GLU A 294 -0.79 -10.18 -18.70
C GLU A 294 0.04 -9.29 -19.64
N TYR A 295 1.25 -9.75 -19.93
CA TYR A 295 2.18 -9.14 -20.89
C TYR A 295 2.76 -10.23 -21.80
N ILE A 296 3.13 -9.85 -23.02
CA ILE A 296 3.94 -10.68 -23.92
C ILE A 296 5.40 -10.25 -23.72
N ASP A 297 6.25 -11.19 -23.33
CA ASP A 297 7.68 -10.95 -23.21
C ASP A 297 8.33 -10.99 -24.61
N MET A 298 8.66 -9.81 -25.11
CA MET A 298 9.37 -9.60 -26.37
C MET A 298 10.88 -9.45 -26.17
N SER A 299 11.39 -9.73 -24.97
CA SER A 299 12.80 -9.68 -24.63
C SER A 299 13.50 -11.02 -24.87
N ILE A 300 14.71 -11.15 -24.36
CA ILE A 300 15.54 -12.37 -24.44
C ILE A 300 15.16 -13.43 -23.39
N MET A 301 13.97 -13.38 -22.82
CA MET A 301 13.37 -14.40 -21.93
C MET A 301 14.36 -15.02 -20.93
N GLY A 302 14.75 -14.21 -19.93
CA GLY A 302 15.73 -14.66 -18.91
C GLY A 302 17.16 -14.73 -19.43
N ILE A 303 17.54 -13.79 -20.31
CA ILE A 303 18.90 -13.68 -20.90
C ILE A 303 19.23 -14.94 -21.73
N GLY A 304 18.26 -15.36 -22.55
CA GLY A 304 18.42 -16.48 -23.49
C GLY A 304 18.37 -17.88 -22.87
N THR A 305 18.03 -17.99 -21.57
CA THR A 305 17.97 -19.30 -20.89
C THR A 305 16.66 -20.05 -21.15
N ASN A 306 15.59 -19.37 -21.54
CA ASN A 306 14.27 -19.97 -21.75
C ASN A 306 13.86 -20.00 -23.23
N ILE A 307 14.73 -20.51 -24.10
CA ILE A 307 14.49 -20.56 -25.56
C ILE A 307 13.29 -21.42 -25.95
N LEU A 308 12.87 -22.35 -25.09
CA LEU A 308 11.67 -23.18 -25.27
C LEU A 308 10.40 -22.51 -24.73
N GLY A 309 10.53 -21.31 -24.19
CA GLY A 309 9.46 -20.63 -23.46
C GLY A 309 9.48 -20.91 -21.97
N TYR A 310 8.81 -20.04 -21.20
CA TYR A 310 8.65 -20.21 -19.77
C TYR A 310 7.75 -21.41 -19.43
N GLY A 311 8.12 -22.18 -18.41
CA GLY A 311 7.30 -23.28 -17.91
C GLY A 311 7.08 -24.38 -18.97
N HIS A 312 8.15 -24.79 -19.67
CA HIS A 312 8.06 -25.86 -20.66
C HIS A 312 7.76 -27.19 -19.95
N PRO A 313 6.65 -27.90 -20.33
CA PRO A 313 6.16 -29.04 -19.53
C PRO A 313 7.19 -30.15 -19.31
N GLU A 314 7.88 -30.55 -20.37
CA GLU A 314 8.88 -31.64 -20.28
C GLU A 314 10.07 -31.28 -19.41
N VAL A 315 10.52 -30.02 -19.46
CA VAL A 315 11.61 -29.51 -18.61
C VAL A 315 11.17 -29.45 -17.15
N ASP A 316 9.98 -28.89 -16.89
CA ASP A 316 9.45 -28.78 -15.54
C ASP A 316 9.21 -30.14 -14.90
N GLU A 317 8.71 -31.13 -15.68
CA GLU A 317 8.48 -32.50 -15.20
C GLU A 317 9.79 -33.18 -14.81
N ALA A 318 10.85 -33.06 -15.65
CA ALA A 318 12.16 -33.61 -15.36
C ALA A 318 12.77 -32.98 -14.09
N VAL A 319 12.67 -31.65 -13.95
CA VAL A 319 13.14 -30.93 -12.75
C VAL A 319 12.37 -31.35 -11.50
N MET A 320 11.05 -31.42 -11.58
CA MET A 320 10.20 -31.86 -10.45
C MET A 320 10.51 -33.29 -10.01
N LYS A 321 10.79 -34.17 -10.95
CA LYS A 321 11.21 -35.56 -10.65
C LYS A 321 12.52 -35.57 -9.86
N THR A 322 13.55 -34.87 -10.35
CA THR A 322 14.86 -34.76 -9.68
C THR A 322 14.72 -34.16 -8.28
N ILE A 323 13.89 -33.14 -8.09
CA ILE A 323 13.63 -32.55 -6.77
C ILE A 323 13.03 -33.55 -5.79
N LYS A 324 12.09 -34.40 -6.25
CA LYS A 324 11.46 -35.44 -5.41
C LYS A 324 12.44 -36.54 -5.02
N ASP A 325 13.40 -36.86 -5.91
CA ASP A 325 14.44 -37.87 -5.66
C ASP A 325 15.59 -37.33 -4.79
N GLY A 326 15.63 -36.02 -4.57
CA GLY A 326 16.65 -35.33 -3.75
C GLY A 326 17.67 -34.62 -4.60
N ASN A 327 17.64 -33.29 -4.58
CA ASN A 327 18.47 -32.41 -5.44
C ASN A 327 19.80 -31.99 -4.83
N MET A 328 20.11 -32.43 -3.61
CA MET A 328 21.40 -32.16 -2.93
C MET A 328 21.79 -33.38 -2.09
N SER A 329 22.91 -33.96 -2.38
CA SER A 329 23.46 -35.13 -1.69
C SER A 329 24.97 -34.96 -1.44
N THR A 330 25.50 -35.77 -0.52
CA THR A 330 26.97 -35.91 -0.34
C THR A 330 27.62 -36.60 -1.55
N PHE A 331 26.88 -37.39 -2.30
CA PHE A 331 27.32 -38.01 -3.54
C PHE A 331 27.19 -37.08 -4.73
N ASN A 332 27.94 -37.35 -5.79
CA ASN A 332 27.89 -36.60 -7.03
C ASN A 332 26.58 -36.90 -7.78
N CYS A 333 26.10 -35.90 -8.53
CA CYS A 333 24.94 -36.01 -9.37
C CYS A 333 25.32 -36.68 -10.71
N PRO A 334 24.66 -37.77 -11.15
CA PRO A 334 24.98 -38.44 -12.41
C PRO A 334 24.70 -37.58 -13.63
N GLU A 335 23.76 -36.65 -13.55
CA GLU A 335 23.37 -35.73 -14.63
C GLU A 335 24.53 -34.81 -15.04
N GLU A 336 25.50 -34.54 -14.15
CA GLU A 336 26.69 -33.78 -14.51
C GLU A 336 27.53 -34.55 -15.57
N VAL A 337 27.64 -35.86 -15.45
CA VAL A 337 28.36 -36.69 -16.38
C VAL A 337 27.63 -36.76 -17.71
N TYR A 338 26.33 -37.04 -17.67
CA TYR A 338 25.52 -37.16 -18.90
C TYR A 338 25.49 -35.85 -19.70
N LEU A 339 25.41 -34.72 -19.00
CA LEU A 339 25.46 -33.40 -19.64
C LEU A 339 26.86 -33.12 -20.22
N ALA A 340 27.93 -33.47 -19.50
CA ALA A 340 29.30 -33.27 -19.98
C ALA A 340 29.58 -34.11 -21.25
N GLU A 341 29.17 -35.39 -21.26
CA GLU A 341 29.30 -36.27 -22.43
C GLU A 341 28.53 -35.69 -23.64
N LYS A 342 27.30 -35.20 -23.42
CA LYS A 342 26.50 -34.57 -24.49
C LYS A 342 27.13 -33.30 -25.04
N LEU A 343 27.75 -32.49 -24.18
CA LEU A 343 28.43 -31.26 -24.60
C LEU A 343 29.68 -31.57 -25.40
N VAL A 344 30.49 -32.58 -25.00
CA VAL A 344 31.67 -33.03 -25.77
C VAL A 344 31.22 -33.59 -27.13
N GLU A 345 30.15 -34.39 -27.21
CA GLU A 345 29.59 -34.86 -28.47
C GLU A 345 29.20 -33.69 -29.40
N MET A 346 28.56 -32.66 -28.85
CA MET A 346 28.14 -31.47 -29.64
C MET A 346 29.31 -30.56 -30.03
N HIS A 347 30.43 -30.63 -29.33
CA HIS A 347 31.63 -29.81 -29.52
C HIS A 347 32.87 -30.68 -29.70
N PRO A 348 33.10 -31.32 -30.87
CA PRO A 348 34.15 -32.30 -31.11
C PRO A 348 35.58 -31.78 -30.91
N TRP A 349 35.77 -30.48 -30.75
CA TRP A 349 37.05 -29.85 -30.45
C TRP A 349 37.34 -29.78 -28.94
N ALA A 350 36.38 -30.14 -28.08
CA ALA A 350 36.50 -30.12 -26.65
C ALA A 350 36.67 -31.53 -26.08
N ASP A 351 37.68 -31.74 -25.22
CA ASP A 351 37.93 -33.01 -24.57
C ASP A 351 37.21 -33.13 -23.21
N MET A 352 36.97 -32.00 -22.55
CA MET A 352 36.42 -31.93 -21.18
C MET A 352 35.51 -30.72 -21.00
N VAL A 353 34.60 -30.82 -20.02
CA VAL A 353 33.67 -29.78 -19.65
C VAL A 353 33.81 -29.42 -18.17
N ARG A 354 33.82 -28.14 -17.85
CA ARG A 354 33.75 -27.63 -16.49
C ARG A 354 32.50 -26.77 -16.29
N PHE A 355 31.69 -27.14 -15.32
CA PHE A 355 30.48 -26.38 -14.95
C PHE A 355 30.74 -25.34 -13.86
N ALA A 356 29.99 -24.26 -13.89
CA ALA A 356 29.90 -23.23 -12.86
C ALA A 356 28.49 -22.63 -12.81
N ARG A 357 28.15 -22.00 -11.69
CA ARG A 357 26.80 -21.47 -11.47
C ARG A 357 26.58 -20.05 -11.97
N ALA A 358 27.65 -19.29 -12.19
CA ALA A 358 27.55 -17.89 -12.62
C ALA A 358 28.73 -17.51 -13.55
N GLY A 359 28.52 -16.49 -14.39
CA GLY A 359 29.51 -16.00 -15.34
C GLY A 359 30.82 -15.54 -14.68
N GLY A 360 30.74 -14.85 -13.55
CA GLY A 360 31.93 -14.43 -12.80
C GLY A 360 32.74 -15.61 -12.24
N GLU A 361 32.07 -16.66 -11.80
CA GLU A 361 32.71 -17.90 -11.31
C GLU A 361 33.41 -18.64 -12.45
N ILE A 362 32.73 -18.87 -13.58
CA ILE A 362 33.34 -19.60 -14.72
C ILE A 362 34.51 -18.84 -15.33
N ASN A 363 34.44 -17.51 -15.43
CA ASN A 363 35.54 -16.70 -15.91
C ASN A 363 36.78 -16.81 -14.98
N SER A 364 36.57 -16.81 -13.66
CA SER A 364 37.66 -17.01 -12.69
C SER A 364 38.26 -18.41 -12.81
N ILE A 365 37.45 -19.45 -13.02
CA ILE A 365 37.90 -20.82 -13.24
C ILE A 365 38.68 -20.91 -14.56
N ALA A 366 38.15 -20.34 -15.65
CA ALA A 366 38.83 -20.35 -16.96
C ALA A 366 40.21 -19.70 -16.91
N VAL A 367 40.33 -18.53 -16.25
CA VAL A 367 41.63 -17.86 -16.06
C VAL A 367 42.60 -18.74 -15.24
N ARG A 368 42.11 -19.42 -14.21
CA ARG A 368 42.95 -20.33 -13.40
C ARG A 368 43.44 -21.51 -14.23
N ILE A 369 42.57 -22.16 -15.02
CA ILE A 369 42.94 -23.27 -15.89
C ILE A 369 43.94 -22.80 -16.94
N ALA A 370 43.75 -21.65 -17.56
CA ALA A 370 44.68 -21.12 -18.57
C ALA A 370 46.05 -20.72 -18.01
N ARG A 371 46.18 -20.52 -16.68
CA ARG A 371 47.44 -20.17 -16.01
C ARG A 371 48.17 -21.38 -15.41
N ALA A 372 47.52 -22.53 -15.31
CA ALA A 372 48.08 -23.78 -14.80
C ALA A 372 48.87 -24.50 -15.89
#